data_9b4dd2efb0b8ae0e866de851807fb5d2
#
_entry.id   9b4dd2efb0b8ae0e866de851807fb5d2
#
_cell.length_a   1.000
_cell.length_b   1.000
_cell.length_c   1.000
_cell.angle_alpha   90.00
_cell.angle_beta   90.00
_cell.angle_gamma   90.00
#
_symmetry.space_group_name_H-M   'P 1'
#
loop_
_entity.id
_entity.type
_entity.pdbx_description
1 polymer ?
#
loop_
_entity_poly.entity_id
_entity_poly.type
_entity_poly.pdbx_seq_one_letter_code
_entity_poly.pdbx_strand_id
1 'polypeptide(L)'
;FDYVSLEAALDYAAEDADVTGRLHSRFKPRLPGERMTAVYETIERPLVPVIVAMERAGIKADAETLVDLSKDFAKRMATLEKKAHKVAGEEFNVGSPKQLGEILYDKLGIEGGKKGKTGAWTTSADVLDELAAQGHELPQVILDWRQVQKLKSTYADALVEQIHPETGRVHTSYGMAIAQTGRLSSNDPNLQNIPVRTEEGRKIRAAFIADKGNKLVSLDYSQIELRVVAHVAGEEALIAAFQDGQDIHAMTASQVFDVPVEGMDPMVRRNAKAINFGIIYGISAFGLARNLGIERSEAGAYIKAYFERYPAIKEYMDATKAFAHEAGFVETIFGRRIYLTGIQDKNQAVRGFAERQAINAQIQG
;
A
#
# COMPACT_ATOMS: atom_id res chain seq x y z
N PHE A 1 -9.61 -22.57 25.48
CA PHE A 1 -10.50 -22.25 26.63
C PHE A 1 -11.30 -23.46 27.10
N ASP A 2 -11.72 -24.37 26.25
CA ASP A 2 -12.58 -25.55 26.62
C ASP A 2 -12.02 -26.43 27.73
N TYR A 3 -10.71 -26.39 27.97
CA TYR A 3 -10.02 -27.16 29.01
C TYR A 3 -9.56 -26.32 30.20
N VAL A 4 -9.88 -25.03 30.25
CA VAL A 4 -9.51 -24.13 31.34
C VAL A 4 -10.68 -24.05 32.34
N SER A 5 -10.41 -24.26 33.64
CA SER A 5 -11.45 -24.11 34.65
C SER A 5 -11.93 -22.67 34.77
N LEU A 6 -13.17 -22.45 35.14
CA LEU A 6 -13.72 -21.12 35.35
C LEU A 6 -12.91 -20.27 36.33
N GLU A 7 -12.39 -20.92 37.42
CA GLU A 7 -11.56 -20.25 38.42
C GLU A 7 -10.23 -19.77 37.81
N ALA A 8 -9.59 -20.60 36.95
CA ALA A 8 -8.34 -20.22 36.31
C ALA A 8 -8.56 -19.16 35.21
N ALA A 9 -9.72 -19.12 34.56
CA ALA A 9 -10.07 -18.12 33.54
C ALA A 9 -10.57 -16.80 34.12
N LEU A 10 -10.97 -16.76 35.42
CA LEU A 10 -11.65 -15.62 36.07
C LEU A 10 -10.80 -14.35 36.00
N ASP A 11 -9.56 -14.41 36.47
CA ASP A 11 -8.68 -13.24 36.50
C ASP A 11 -8.41 -12.68 35.12
N TYR A 12 -8.14 -13.55 34.13
CA TYR A 12 -7.92 -13.18 32.75
C TYR A 12 -9.15 -12.48 32.11
N ALA A 13 -10.33 -13.09 32.26
CA ALA A 13 -11.55 -12.53 31.68
C ALA A 13 -12.02 -11.25 32.42
N ALA A 14 -11.81 -11.16 33.73
CA ALA A 14 -12.12 -9.97 34.51
C ALA A 14 -11.16 -8.82 34.17
N GLU A 15 -9.87 -9.10 33.94
CA GLU A 15 -8.88 -8.11 33.53
C GLU A 15 -9.25 -7.48 32.20
N ASP A 16 -9.66 -8.25 31.20
CA ASP A 16 -10.07 -7.73 29.87
C ASP A 16 -11.25 -6.74 30.02
N ALA A 17 -12.23 -7.07 30.83
CA ALA A 17 -13.38 -6.20 31.09
C ALA A 17 -13.00 -4.93 31.89
N ASP A 18 -12.18 -5.06 32.92
CA ASP A 18 -11.73 -3.94 33.74
C ASP A 18 -10.86 -2.96 32.96
N VAL A 19 -9.87 -3.48 32.19
CA VAL A 19 -8.99 -2.65 31.35
C VAL A 19 -9.82 -1.90 30.30
N THR A 20 -10.77 -2.56 29.65
CA THR A 20 -11.70 -1.92 28.73
C THR A 20 -12.49 -0.79 29.36
N GLY A 21 -13.03 -1.01 30.54
CA GLY A 21 -13.74 0.02 31.33
C GLY A 21 -12.85 1.20 31.70
N ARG A 22 -11.60 0.95 32.12
CA ARG A 22 -10.62 2.00 32.46
C ARG A 22 -10.21 2.79 31.18
N LEU A 23 -9.99 2.13 30.06
CA LEU A 23 -9.69 2.79 28.78
C LEU A 23 -10.86 3.69 28.34
N HIS A 24 -12.10 3.20 28.43
CA HIS A 24 -13.28 4.02 28.14
C HIS A 24 -13.33 5.28 29.02
N SER A 25 -13.19 5.11 30.35
CA SER A 25 -13.20 6.22 31.30
C SER A 25 -12.06 7.23 31.04
N ARG A 26 -10.92 6.77 30.57
CA ARG A 26 -9.75 7.60 30.24
C ARG A 26 -9.92 8.35 28.93
N PHE A 27 -10.45 7.70 27.90
CA PHE A 27 -10.52 8.28 26.54
C PHE A 27 -11.76 9.12 26.29
N LYS A 28 -12.91 8.77 26.89
CA LYS A 28 -14.17 9.51 26.71
C LYS A 28 -14.03 11.03 26.95
N PRO A 29 -13.43 11.53 28.03
CA PRO A 29 -13.26 12.96 28.24
C PRO A 29 -12.22 13.60 27.31
N ARG A 30 -11.32 12.81 26.70
CA ARG A 30 -10.34 13.32 25.74
C ARG A 30 -10.95 13.64 24.37
N LEU A 31 -12.01 12.93 23.97
CA LEU A 31 -12.65 13.16 22.68
C LEU A 31 -13.06 14.62 22.45
N PRO A 32 -13.80 15.29 23.33
CA PRO A 32 -14.10 16.71 23.19
C PRO A 32 -12.87 17.62 23.34
N GLY A 33 -11.95 17.30 24.26
CA GLY A 33 -10.72 18.07 24.45
C GLY A 33 -9.82 18.09 23.22
N GLU A 34 -9.79 17.00 22.48
CA GLU A 34 -9.02 16.84 21.26
C GLU A 34 -9.85 17.10 19.98
N ARG A 35 -11.09 17.58 20.11
CA ARG A 35 -12.03 17.86 19.01
C ARG A 35 -12.34 16.64 18.12
N MET A 36 -12.24 15.43 18.69
CA MET A 36 -12.46 14.17 17.96
C MET A 36 -13.88 13.63 18.09
N THR A 37 -14.77 14.29 18.87
CA THR A 37 -16.13 13.82 19.11
C THR A 37 -16.93 13.64 17.82
N ALA A 38 -16.85 14.60 16.88
CA ALA A 38 -17.55 14.51 15.61
C ALA A 38 -17.09 13.29 14.80
N VAL A 39 -15.79 13.08 14.65
CA VAL A 39 -15.23 11.91 13.95
C VAL A 39 -15.72 10.61 14.60
N TYR A 40 -15.65 10.52 15.94
CA TYR A 40 -16.07 9.33 16.65
C TYR A 40 -17.57 9.05 16.52
N GLU A 41 -18.43 10.06 16.73
CA GLU A 41 -19.88 9.87 16.73
C GLU A 41 -20.50 9.76 15.35
N THR A 42 -19.92 10.41 14.33
CA THR A 42 -20.51 10.46 12.99
C THR A 42 -19.85 9.52 11.97
N ILE A 43 -18.61 9.07 12.22
CA ILE A 43 -17.87 8.19 11.33
C ILE A 43 -17.59 6.84 12.01
N GLU A 44 -16.80 6.83 13.10
CA GLU A 44 -16.29 5.57 13.66
C GLU A 44 -17.40 4.71 14.27
N ARG A 45 -18.23 5.27 15.12
CA ARG A 45 -19.30 4.54 15.79
C ARG A 45 -20.36 3.97 14.84
N PRO A 46 -20.87 4.75 13.86
CA PRO A 46 -21.82 4.24 12.87
C PRO A 46 -21.22 3.20 11.91
N LEU A 47 -19.88 3.20 11.74
CA LEU A 47 -19.20 2.22 10.88
C LEU A 47 -19.19 0.82 11.50
N VAL A 48 -19.21 0.68 12.82
CA VAL A 48 -19.16 -0.63 13.50
C VAL A 48 -20.21 -1.62 12.99
N PRO A 49 -21.53 -1.30 12.96
CA PRO A 49 -22.52 -2.24 12.43
C PRO A 49 -22.34 -2.55 10.94
N VAL A 50 -21.76 -1.62 10.15
CA VAL A 50 -21.45 -1.86 8.73
C VAL A 50 -20.33 -2.89 8.61
N ILE A 51 -19.25 -2.74 9.40
CA ILE A 51 -18.14 -3.71 9.43
C ILE A 51 -18.63 -5.09 9.87
N VAL A 52 -19.44 -5.17 10.91
CA VAL A 52 -20.04 -6.44 11.36
C VAL A 52 -20.84 -7.10 10.23
N ALA A 53 -21.63 -6.32 9.48
CA ALA A 53 -22.40 -6.85 8.34
C ALA A 53 -21.48 -7.34 7.21
N MET A 54 -20.40 -6.62 6.91
CA MET A 54 -19.40 -7.01 5.90
C MET A 54 -18.68 -8.30 6.29
N GLU A 55 -18.20 -8.40 7.52
CA GLU A 55 -17.49 -9.59 8.04
C GLU A 55 -18.40 -10.82 8.05
N ARG A 56 -19.65 -10.66 8.48
CA ARG A 56 -20.65 -11.74 8.49
C ARG A 56 -21.06 -12.18 7.08
N ALA A 57 -21.17 -11.24 6.14
CA ALA A 57 -21.48 -11.56 4.75
C ALA A 57 -20.33 -12.31 4.08
N GLY A 58 -19.09 -11.91 4.31
CA GLY A 58 -17.92 -12.47 3.65
C GLY A 58 -18.00 -12.35 2.12
N ILE A 59 -17.04 -12.94 1.43
CA ILE A 59 -17.00 -13.00 -0.03
C ILE A 59 -16.88 -14.44 -0.50
N LYS A 60 -17.69 -14.84 -1.48
CA LYS A 60 -17.64 -16.19 -2.05
C LYS A 60 -16.38 -16.39 -2.88
N ALA A 61 -15.69 -17.48 -2.63
CA ALA A 61 -14.50 -17.88 -3.36
C ALA A 61 -14.68 -19.28 -3.97
N ASP A 62 -14.23 -19.43 -5.21
CA ASP A 62 -14.22 -20.71 -5.92
C ASP A 62 -12.95 -21.50 -5.55
N ALA A 63 -13.11 -22.49 -4.68
CA ALA A 63 -12.02 -23.32 -4.20
C ALA A 63 -11.34 -24.12 -5.33
N GLU A 64 -12.10 -24.58 -6.32
CA GLU A 64 -11.56 -25.36 -7.44
C GLU A 64 -10.61 -24.51 -8.28
N THR A 65 -11.04 -23.32 -8.64
CA THR A 65 -10.20 -22.33 -9.35
C THR A 65 -8.91 -22.02 -8.56
N LEU A 66 -8.99 -21.84 -7.24
CA LEU A 66 -7.81 -21.54 -6.41
C LEU A 66 -6.85 -22.74 -6.34
N VAL A 67 -7.35 -23.96 -6.20
CA VAL A 67 -6.55 -25.19 -6.20
C VAL A 67 -5.83 -25.38 -7.54
N ASP A 68 -6.50 -25.13 -8.65
CA ASP A 68 -5.88 -25.25 -9.98
C ASP A 68 -4.83 -24.16 -10.22
N LEU A 69 -5.06 -22.95 -9.76
CA LEU A 69 -4.03 -21.89 -9.75
C LEU A 69 -2.83 -22.28 -8.90
N SER A 70 -3.03 -22.87 -7.73
CA SER A 70 -1.95 -23.36 -6.87
C SER A 70 -1.07 -24.40 -7.58
N LYS A 71 -1.68 -25.36 -8.30
CA LYS A 71 -0.98 -26.35 -9.11
C LYS A 71 -0.17 -25.71 -10.25
N ASP A 72 -0.75 -24.71 -10.93
CA ASP A 72 -0.06 -23.97 -12.00
C ASP A 72 1.15 -23.18 -11.45
N PHE A 73 0.96 -22.48 -10.34
CA PHE A 73 2.04 -21.77 -9.68
C PHE A 73 3.16 -22.72 -9.23
N ALA A 74 2.84 -23.92 -8.70
CA ALA A 74 3.83 -24.91 -8.34
C ALA A 74 4.68 -25.36 -9.54
N LYS A 75 4.07 -25.59 -10.70
CA LYS A 75 4.79 -25.93 -11.96
C LYS A 75 5.72 -24.79 -12.41
N ARG A 76 5.24 -23.55 -12.35
CA ARG A 76 6.05 -22.38 -12.69
C ARG A 76 7.22 -22.19 -11.73
N MET A 77 7.00 -22.35 -10.42
CA MET A 77 8.07 -22.31 -9.42
C MET A 77 9.15 -23.35 -9.72
N ALA A 78 8.78 -24.59 -10.00
CA ALA A 78 9.73 -25.66 -10.35
C ALA A 78 10.52 -25.33 -11.63
N THR A 79 9.90 -24.67 -12.61
CA THR A 79 10.57 -24.21 -13.82
C THR A 79 11.59 -23.11 -13.54
N LEU A 80 11.21 -22.12 -12.73
CA LEU A 80 12.08 -21.01 -12.33
C LEU A 80 13.23 -21.49 -11.45
N GLU A 81 12.99 -22.46 -10.55
CA GLU A 81 14.01 -23.09 -9.72
C GLU A 81 15.07 -23.80 -10.56
N LYS A 82 14.65 -24.62 -11.54
CA LYS A 82 15.57 -25.23 -12.51
C LYS A 82 16.38 -24.19 -13.29
N LYS A 83 15.74 -23.09 -13.68
CA LYS A 83 16.43 -21.98 -14.35
C LYS A 83 17.45 -21.32 -13.43
N ALA A 84 17.08 -21.06 -12.17
CA ALA A 84 17.98 -20.49 -11.16
C ALA A 84 19.20 -21.38 -10.93
N HIS A 85 19.02 -22.70 -10.77
CA HIS A 85 20.10 -23.67 -10.63
C HIS A 85 21.03 -23.69 -11.85
N LYS A 86 20.45 -23.64 -13.06
CA LYS A 86 21.23 -23.58 -14.30
C LYS A 86 22.09 -22.32 -14.37
N VAL A 87 21.55 -21.17 -14.02
CA VAL A 87 22.29 -19.89 -14.04
C VAL A 87 23.34 -19.84 -12.92
N ALA A 88 23.04 -20.37 -11.74
CA ALA A 88 23.96 -20.48 -10.62
C ALA A 88 25.08 -21.51 -10.84
N GLY A 89 24.84 -22.50 -11.73
CA GLY A 89 25.76 -23.62 -11.97
C GLY A 89 25.77 -24.67 -10.87
N GLU A 90 24.84 -24.66 -9.95
CA GLU A 90 24.64 -25.64 -8.88
C GLU A 90 23.21 -25.57 -8.32
N GLU A 91 22.81 -26.63 -7.61
CA GLU A 91 21.56 -26.70 -6.87
C GLU A 91 21.70 -26.00 -5.52
N PHE A 92 20.70 -25.18 -5.18
CA PHE A 92 20.60 -24.50 -3.89
C PHE A 92 19.12 -24.24 -3.54
N ASN A 93 18.84 -23.96 -2.28
CA ASN A 93 17.50 -23.59 -1.87
C ASN A 93 17.20 -22.14 -2.29
N VAL A 94 16.44 -21.97 -3.38
CA VAL A 94 16.05 -20.66 -3.96
C VAL A 94 15.28 -19.79 -2.96
N GLY A 95 14.58 -20.41 -2.01
CA GLY A 95 13.87 -19.73 -0.93
C GLY A 95 14.78 -19.27 0.22
N SER A 96 16.07 -19.64 0.24
CA SER A 96 17.01 -19.29 1.31
C SER A 96 17.77 -17.99 0.99
N PRO A 97 17.52 -16.85 1.69
CA PRO A 97 18.29 -15.63 1.48
C PRO A 97 19.79 -15.79 1.72
N LYS A 98 20.18 -16.70 2.64
CA LYS A 98 21.58 -16.96 2.95
C LYS A 98 22.29 -17.62 1.77
N GLN A 99 21.76 -18.75 1.28
CA GLN A 99 22.35 -19.47 0.15
C GLN A 99 22.37 -18.60 -1.11
N LEU A 100 21.29 -17.87 -1.38
CA LEU A 100 21.24 -16.94 -2.48
C LEU A 100 22.33 -15.86 -2.39
N GLY A 101 22.57 -15.31 -1.21
CA GLY A 101 23.62 -14.33 -1.00
C GLY A 101 25.02 -14.90 -1.26
N GLU A 102 25.29 -16.12 -0.80
CA GLU A 102 26.54 -16.84 -1.05
C GLU A 102 26.72 -17.09 -2.57
N ILE A 103 25.67 -17.49 -3.28
CA ILE A 103 25.71 -17.66 -4.74
C ILE A 103 25.99 -16.35 -5.48
N LEU A 104 25.25 -15.28 -5.15
CA LEU A 104 25.36 -14.00 -5.86
C LEU A 104 26.74 -13.35 -5.67
N TYR A 105 27.21 -13.30 -4.43
CA TYR A 105 28.38 -12.47 -4.07
C TYR A 105 29.65 -13.26 -3.91
N ASP A 106 29.60 -14.45 -3.27
CA ASP A 106 30.82 -15.23 -3.01
C ASP A 106 31.17 -16.11 -4.23
N LYS A 107 30.18 -16.66 -4.98
CA LYS A 107 30.44 -17.52 -6.14
C LYS A 107 30.46 -16.77 -7.46
N LEU A 108 29.39 -16.04 -7.77
CA LEU A 108 29.26 -15.32 -9.04
C LEU A 108 30.04 -13.98 -9.04
N GLY A 109 30.53 -13.53 -7.87
CA GLY A 109 31.37 -12.34 -7.74
C GLY A 109 30.66 -11.05 -8.12
N ILE A 110 29.33 -10.97 -7.97
CA ILE A 110 28.57 -9.77 -8.30
C ILE A 110 28.97 -8.66 -7.34
N GLU A 111 29.41 -7.52 -7.87
CA GLU A 111 29.83 -6.37 -7.08
C GLU A 111 28.64 -5.63 -6.45
N GLY A 112 28.90 -4.84 -5.39
CA GLY A 112 27.89 -4.01 -4.73
C GLY A 112 27.08 -4.67 -3.62
N GLY A 113 27.38 -5.92 -3.27
CA GLY A 113 26.73 -6.64 -2.15
C GLY A 113 26.95 -5.94 -0.82
N LYS A 114 25.89 -5.85 -0.01
CA LYS A 114 25.95 -5.30 1.35
C LYS A 114 25.65 -6.38 2.37
N LYS A 115 26.43 -6.46 3.44
CA LYS A 115 26.13 -7.34 4.57
C LYS A 115 25.29 -6.61 5.60
N GLY A 116 24.26 -7.26 6.09
CA GLY A 116 23.45 -6.75 7.19
C GLY A 116 24.19 -6.80 8.53
N LYS A 117 23.52 -6.34 9.59
CA LYS A 117 24.08 -6.33 10.96
C LYS A 117 24.51 -7.73 11.46
N THR A 118 23.93 -8.78 10.93
CA THR A 118 24.26 -10.18 11.27
C THR A 118 25.38 -10.77 10.43
N GLY A 119 26.01 -9.99 9.56
CA GLY A 119 27.04 -10.46 8.63
C GLY A 119 26.53 -11.23 7.40
N ALA A 120 25.22 -11.45 7.29
CA ALA A 120 24.60 -12.09 6.13
C ALA A 120 24.45 -11.10 4.96
N TRP A 121 24.58 -11.61 3.73
CA TRP A 121 24.33 -10.83 2.52
C TRP A 121 22.87 -10.36 2.41
N THR A 122 22.67 -9.14 1.98
CA THR A 122 21.34 -8.59 1.74
C THR A 122 20.85 -9.04 0.36
N THR A 123 19.70 -9.69 0.33
CA THR A 123 19.02 -10.15 -0.89
C THR A 123 17.56 -9.67 -0.92
N SER A 124 17.32 -8.41 -0.43
CA SER A 124 15.98 -7.79 -0.50
C SER A 124 15.54 -7.57 -1.96
N ALA A 125 14.23 -7.37 -2.16
CA ALA A 125 13.69 -7.12 -3.50
C ALA A 125 14.40 -5.93 -4.17
N ASP A 126 14.56 -4.80 -3.45
CA ASP A 126 15.22 -3.62 -4.01
C ASP A 126 16.65 -3.90 -4.50
N VAL A 127 17.42 -4.71 -3.75
CA VAL A 127 18.79 -5.08 -4.14
C VAL A 127 18.77 -5.98 -5.37
N LEU A 128 17.84 -6.94 -5.41
CA LEU A 128 17.73 -7.83 -6.58
C LEU A 128 17.23 -7.08 -7.82
N ASP A 129 16.33 -6.12 -7.66
CA ASP A 129 15.86 -5.25 -8.74
C ASP A 129 17.01 -4.41 -9.33
N GLU A 130 17.88 -3.85 -8.47
CA GLU A 130 19.08 -3.12 -8.91
C GLU A 130 20.03 -4.03 -9.71
N LEU A 131 20.28 -5.23 -9.24
CA LEU A 131 21.14 -6.20 -9.93
C LEU A 131 20.53 -6.69 -11.24
N ALA A 132 19.21 -6.92 -11.28
CA ALA A 132 18.50 -7.28 -12.50
C ALA A 132 18.55 -6.15 -13.55
N ALA A 133 18.40 -4.89 -13.12
CA ALA A 133 18.54 -3.71 -13.98
C ALA A 133 19.95 -3.56 -14.56
N GLN A 134 20.98 -4.06 -13.86
CA GLN A 134 22.37 -4.13 -14.36
C GLN A 134 22.62 -5.28 -15.34
N GLY A 135 21.61 -6.10 -15.62
CA GLY A 135 21.65 -7.20 -16.58
C GLY A 135 22.01 -8.57 -15.99
N HIS A 136 22.04 -8.70 -14.66
CA HIS A 136 22.26 -10.01 -14.02
C HIS A 136 21.01 -10.87 -14.10
N GLU A 137 21.11 -12.04 -14.75
CA GLU A 137 19.96 -12.93 -14.98
C GLU A 137 19.44 -13.60 -13.70
N LEU A 138 20.32 -14.06 -12.81
CA LEU A 138 19.87 -14.77 -11.60
C LEU A 138 18.97 -13.92 -10.69
N PRO A 139 19.27 -12.65 -10.36
CA PRO A 139 18.38 -11.78 -9.62
C PRO A 139 16.98 -11.69 -10.21
N GLN A 140 16.83 -11.54 -11.53
CA GLN A 140 15.53 -11.50 -12.20
C GLN A 140 14.76 -12.82 -12.00
N VAL A 141 15.40 -13.95 -12.20
CA VAL A 141 14.78 -15.27 -11.99
C VAL A 141 14.32 -15.47 -10.55
N ILE A 142 15.10 -14.97 -9.57
CA ILE A 142 14.74 -15.03 -8.15
C ILE A 142 13.55 -14.14 -7.83
N LEU A 143 13.49 -12.95 -8.39
CA LEU A 143 12.34 -12.05 -8.24
C LEU A 143 11.06 -12.68 -8.78
N ASP A 144 11.12 -13.25 -9.98
CA ASP A 144 10.01 -13.96 -10.60
C ASP A 144 9.55 -15.15 -9.75
N TRP A 145 10.49 -15.93 -9.23
CA TRP A 145 10.20 -17.07 -8.36
C TRP A 145 9.54 -16.62 -7.05
N ARG A 146 10.07 -15.59 -6.38
CA ARG A 146 9.51 -15.03 -5.15
C ARG A 146 8.10 -14.49 -5.35
N GLN A 147 7.85 -13.85 -6.49
CA GLN A 147 6.52 -13.36 -6.84
C GLN A 147 5.52 -14.51 -6.95
N VAL A 148 5.86 -15.56 -7.72
CA VAL A 148 4.99 -16.73 -7.90
C VAL A 148 4.79 -17.46 -6.57
N GLN A 149 5.86 -17.64 -5.78
CA GLN A 149 5.82 -18.27 -4.46
C GLN A 149 4.88 -17.52 -3.50
N LYS A 150 4.95 -16.17 -3.48
CA LYS A 150 4.04 -15.34 -2.68
C LYS A 150 2.60 -15.50 -3.13
N LEU A 151 2.35 -15.49 -4.44
CA LEU A 151 1.00 -15.65 -4.99
C LEU A 151 0.41 -17.02 -4.64
N LYS A 152 1.22 -18.06 -4.73
CA LYS A 152 0.82 -19.42 -4.35
C LYS A 152 0.50 -19.50 -2.86
N SER A 153 1.47 -19.20 -2.00
CA SER A 153 1.33 -19.42 -0.56
C SER A 153 0.31 -18.48 0.11
N THR A 154 0.32 -17.18 -0.26
CA THR A 154 -0.50 -16.17 0.42
C THR A 154 -1.94 -16.15 -0.09
N TYR A 155 -2.15 -16.48 -1.37
CA TYR A 155 -3.49 -16.36 -1.97
C TYR A 155 -4.05 -17.71 -2.41
N ALA A 156 -3.35 -18.47 -3.28
CA ALA A 156 -3.93 -19.70 -3.82
C ALA A 156 -4.12 -20.78 -2.74
N ASP A 157 -3.11 -21.01 -1.90
CA ASP A 157 -3.19 -22.02 -0.84
C ASP A 157 -3.99 -21.51 0.37
N ALA A 158 -3.56 -20.38 0.93
CA ALA A 158 -4.16 -19.85 2.17
C ALA A 158 -5.63 -19.50 2.04
N LEU A 159 -6.08 -18.97 0.90
CA LEU A 159 -7.50 -18.66 0.71
C LEU A 159 -8.38 -19.90 0.71
N VAL A 160 -7.92 -21.04 0.18
CA VAL A 160 -8.66 -22.30 0.20
C VAL A 160 -8.91 -22.75 1.65
N GLU A 161 -7.88 -22.62 2.51
CA GLU A 161 -7.98 -22.96 3.94
C GLU A 161 -8.91 -22.02 4.70
N GLN A 162 -9.06 -20.78 4.22
CA GLN A 162 -9.92 -19.73 4.83
C GLN A 162 -11.38 -19.77 4.36
N ILE A 163 -11.73 -20.62 3.39
CA ILE A 163 -13.13 -20.78 2.98
C ILE A 163 -13.90 -21.50 4.09
N HIS A 164 -14.88 -20.80 4.66
CA HIS A 164 -15.72 -21.38 5.72
C HIS A 164 -16.59 -22.51 5.13
N PRO A 165 -16.56 -23.72 5.72
CA PRO A 165 -17.17 -24.92 5.12
C PRO A 165 -18.69 -24.82 4.97
N GLU A 166 -19.37 -24.12 5.88
CA GLU A 166 -20.84 -23.98 5.82
C GLU A 166 -21.31 -22.88 4.85
N THR A 167 -20.53 -21.78 4.73
CA THR A 167 -20.95 -20.63 3.91
C THR A 167 -20.35 -20.65 2.51
N GLY A 168 -19.23 -21.36 2.30
CA GLY A 168 -18.43 -21.31 1.08
C GLY A 168 -17.81 -19.93 0.82
N ARG A 169 -17.64 -19.12 1.87
CA ARG A 169 -17.19 -17.74 1.79
C ARG A 169 -15.95 -17.52 2.65
N VAL A 170 -15.14 -16.56 2.26
CA VAL A 170 -14.02 -16.06 3.04
C VAL A 170 -14.50 -14.89 3.89
N HIS A 171 -14.25 -14.96 5.18
CA HIS A 171 -14.64 -13.94 6.15
C HIS A 171 -13.35 -13.32 6.71
N THR A 172 -13.00 -12.14 6.22
CA THR A 172 -11.87 -11.38 6.76
C THR A 172 -12.29 -10.58 7.99
N SER A 173 -11.36 -10.19 8.82
CA SER A 173 -11.56 -9.22 9.91
C SER A 173 -11.07 -7.84 9.48
N TYR A 174 -11.88 -6.80 9.71
CA TYR A 174 -11.53 -5.42 9.40
C TYR A 174 -11.11 -4.65 10.65
N GLY A 175 -9.85 -4.19 10.68
CA GLY A 175 -9.34 -3.32 11.72
C GLY A 175 -9.64 -1.86 11.43
N MET A 176 -10.40 -1.20 12.32
CA MET A 176 -10.76 0.22 12.21
C MET A 176 -9.70 1.16 12.78
N ALA A 177 -8.85 0.68 13.69
CA ALA A 177 -7.89 1.48 14.45
C ALA A 177 -6.42 1.14 14.17
N ILE A 178 -6.13 0.50 13.05
CA ILE A 178 -4.76 0.10 12.67
C ILE A 178 -4.07 1.22 11.88
N ALA A 179 -4.74 1.75 10.86
CA ALA A 179 -4.23 2.87 10.06
C ALA A 179 -4.62 4.21 10.71
N GLN A 180 -3.64 5.06 10.98
CA GLN A 180 -3.88 6.38 11.58
C GLN A 180 -4.78 7.28 10.71
N THR A 181 -4.80 7.05 9.39
CA THR A 181 -5.65 7.77 8.43
C THR A 181 -7.13 7.38 8.51
N GLY A 182 -7.50 6.33 9.28
CA GLY A 182 -8.86 5.81 9.32
C GLY A 182 -9.19 4.83 8.19
N ARG A 183 -8.22 4.48 7.32
CA ARG A 183 -8.42 3.37 6.37
C ARG A 183 -8.58 2.07 7.13
N LEU A 184 -9.46 1.20 6.65
CA LEU A 184 -9.57 -0.15 7.18
C LEU A 184 -8.34 -0.98 6.82
N SER A 185 -7.92 -1.85 7.72
CA SER A 185 -7.03 -2.97 7.40
C SER A 185 -7.85 -4.25 7.28
N SER A 186 -7.39 -5.19 6.46
CA SER A 186 -8.01 -6.52 6.30
C SER A 186 -7.00 -7.56 6.77
N ASN A 187 -7.43 -8.42 7.71
CA ASN A 187 -6.59 -9.46 8.31
C ASN A 187 -7.34 -10.79 8.32
N ASP A 188 -6.60 -11.87 8.29
CA ASP A 188 -7.06 -13.24 8.44
C ASP A 188 -8.23 -13.66 7.53
N PRO A 189 -8.08 -13.55 6.19
CA PRO A 189 -6.90 -13.16 5.40
C PRO A 189 -6.88 -11.69 5.01
N ASN A 190 -5.69 -11.16 4.62
CA ASN A 190 -5.59 -9.83 4.03
C ASN A 190 -6.06 -9.85 2.56
N LEU A 191 -7.29 -9.40 2.32
CA LEU A 191 -7.89 -9.32 0.96
C LEU A 191 -7.54 -8.02 0.22
N GLN A 192 -7.00 -7.01 0.90
CA GLN A 192 -6.67 -5.71 0.29
C GLN A 192 -5.39 -5.76 -0.56
N ASN A 193 -4.53 -6.74 -0.34
CA ASN A 193 -3.24 -6.86 -1.02
C ASN A 193 -3.26 -7.83 -2.22
N ILE A 194 -4.43 -8.28 -2.67
CA ILE A 194 -4.56 -9.13 -3.86
C ILE A 194 -4.11 -8.32 -5.09
N PRO A 195 -3.11 -8.79 -5.87
CA PRO A 195 -2.60 -8.04 -7.00
C PRO A 195 -3.67 -7.75 -8.04
N VAL A 196 -3.66 -6.53 -8.61
CA VAL A 196 -4.63 -6.10 -9.64
C VAL A 196 -3.99 -5.99 -11.02
N ARG A 197 -2.69 -5.64 -11.06
CA ARG A 197 -2.03 -5.27 -12.32
C ARG A 197 -1.47 -6.44 -13.09
N THR A 198 -1.06 -7.51 -12.41
CA THR A 198 -0.48 -8.69 -13.04
C THR A 198 -1.55 -9.64 -13.56
N GLU A 199 -1.21 -10.46 -14.55
CA GLU A 199 -2.11 -11.47 -15.10
C GLU A 199 -2.49 -12.52 -14.03
N GLU A 200 -1.51 -12.94 -13.24
CA GLU A 200 -1.70 -13.88 -12.12
C GLU A 200 -2.63 -13.31 -11.06
N GLY A 201 -2.46 -12.04 -10.69
CA GLY A 201 -3.35 -11.36 -9.77
C GLY A 201 -4.79 -11.32 -10.28
N ARG A 202 -4.98 -11.07 -11.57
CA ARG A 202 -6.31 -11.12 -12.18
C ARG A 202 -6.94 -12.52 -12.15
N LYS A 203 -6.13 -13.58 -12.33
CA LYS A 203 -6.60 -14.97 -12.18
C LYS A 203 -7.06 -15.27 -10.75
N ILE A 204 -6.31 -14.82 -9.74
CA ILE A 204 -6.71 -14.94 -8.32
C ILE A 204 -8.02 -14.17 -8.07
N ARG A 205 -8.13 -12.95 -8.59
CA ARG A 205 -9.36 -12.14 -8.45
C ARG A 205 -10.56 -12.77 -9.11
N ALA A 206 -10.38 -13.51 -10.22
CA ALA A 206 -11.46 -14.22 -10.90
C ALA A 206 -12.02 -15.38 -10.07
N ALA A 207 -11.29 -15.90 -9.07
CA ALA A 207 -11.80 -16.89 -8.14
C ALA A 207 -12.83 -16.31 -7.14
N PHE A 208 -12.91 -14.99 -6.98
CA PHE A 208 -13.99 -14.36 -6.20
C PHE A 208 -15.23 -14.21 -7.07
N ILE A 209 -16.29 -14.89 -6.68
CA ILE A 209 -17.49 -15.03 -7.48
C ILE A 209 -18.74 -14.54 -6.74
N ALA A 210 -19.79 -14.25 -7.47
CA ALA A 210 -21.11 -13.99 -6.90
C ALA A 210 -21.93 -15.29 -6.82
N ASP A 211 -22.93 -15.31 -5.93
CA ASP A 211 -23.92 -16.37 -5.93
C ASP A 211 -24.75 -16.34 -7.22
N LYS A 212 -25.32 -17.50 -7.58
CA LYS A 212 -26.14 -17.63 -8.80
C LYS A 212 -27.26 -16.58 -8.82
N GLY A 213 -27.34 -15.84 -9.90
CA GLY A 213 -28.31 -14.75 -10.09
C GLY A 213 -27.85 -13.39 -9.56
N ASN A 214 -26.70 -13.32 -8.85
CA ASN A 214 -26.09 -12.09 -8.34
C ASN A 214 -24.88 -11.67 -9.20
N LYS A 215 -24.39 -10.45 -8.95
CA LYS A 215 -23.19 -9.91 -9.58
C LYS A 215 -22.30 -9.29 -8.49
N LEU A 216 -20.98 -9.37 -8.67
CA LEU A 216 -20.04 -8.53 -7.94
C LEU A 216 -20.04 -7.14 -8.57
N VAL A 217 -20.19 -6.12 -7.75
CA VAL A 217 -20.11 -4.72 -8.17
C VAL A 217 -18.89 -4.10 -7.50
N SER A 218 -18.03 -3.48 -8.29
CA SER A 218 -16.88 -2.71 -7.81
C SER A 218 -17.12 -1.23 -8.12
N LEU A 219 -17.13 -0.42 -7.08
CA LEU A 219 -17.26 1.03 -7.17
C LEU A 219 -16.01 1.68 -6.57
N ASP A 220 -15.44 2.63 -7.29
CA ASP A 220 -14.26 3.37 -6.85
C ASP A 220 -14.44 4.86 -7.13
N TYR A 221 -13.96 5.68 -6.21
CA TYR A 221 -13.95 7.13 -6.40
C TYR A 221 -12.91 7.53 -7.44
N SER A 222 -13.35 8.17 -8.52
CA SER A 222 -12.45 8.65 -9.56
C SER A 222 -11.54 9.76 -9.03
N GLN A 223 -10.25 9.47 -8.94
CA GLN A 223 -9.18 10.43 -8.60
C GLN A 223 -9.45 11.21 -7.30
N ILE A 224 -10.04 10.55 -6.26
CA ILE A 224 -10.51 11.22 -5.05
C ILE A 224 -9.37 12.01 -4.37
N GLU A 225 -8.16 11.48 -4.31
CA GLU A 225 -7.03 12.14 -3.65
C GLU A 225 -6.64 13.45 -4.36
N LEU A 226 -6.69 13.49 -5.71
CA LEU A 226 -6.46 14.72 -6.48
C LEU A 226 -7.57 15.74 -6.26
N ARG A 227 -8.83 15.28 -6.13
CA ARG A 227 -9.97 16.17 -5.82
C ARG A 227 -9.86 16.77 -4.42
N VAL A 228 -9.46 15.96 -3.45
CA VAL A 228 -9.21 16.42 -2.08
C VAL A 228 -8.08 17.45 -2.07
N VAL A 229 -6.95 17.18 -2.73
CA VAL A 229 -5.83 18.14 -2.83
C VAL A 229 -6.27 19.44 -3.47
N ALA A 230 -6.98 19.39 -4.61
CA ALA A 230 -7.48 20.58 -5.29
C ALA A 230 -8.35 21.44 -4.35
N HIS A 231 -9.22 20.77 -3.57
CA HIS A 231 -10.10 21.44 -2.61
C HIS A 231 -9.35 22.04 -1.42
N VAL A 232 -8.50 21.27 -0.74
CA VAL A 232 -7.81 21.73 0.48
C VAL A 232 -6.72 22.77 0.19
N ALA A 233 -6.09 22.68 -0.98
CA ALA A 233 -5.13 23.68 -1.45
C ALA A 233 -5.80 24.94 -2.05
N GLY A 234 -7.08 24.85 -2.42
CA GLY A 234 -7.74 25.92 -3.14
C GLY A 234 -7.18 26.14 -4.55
N GLU A 235 -6.71 25.06 -5.22
CA GLU A 235 -6.13 25.14 -6.56
C GLU A 235 -7.23 25.27 -7.62
N GLU A 236 -7.60 26.49 -7.94
CA GLU A 236 -8.73 26.83 -8.81
C GLU A 236 -8.62 26.17 -10.20
N ALA A 237 -7.42 26.06 -10.76
CA ALA A 237 -7.21 25.43 -12.06
C ALA A 237 -7.59 23.95 -12.06
N LEU A 238 -7.28 23.22 -10.99
CA LEU A 238 -7.68 21.82 -10.85
C LEU A 238 -9.16 21.68 -10.51
N ILE A 239 -9.69 22.57 -9.67
CA ILE A 239 -11.13 22.57 -9.32
C ILE A 239 -11.97 22.76 -10.58
N ALA A 240 -11.65 23.75 -11.40
CA ALA A 240 -12.34 24.01 -12.67
C ALA A 240 -12.23 22.82 -13.63
N ALA A 241 -11.04 22.26 -13.78
CA ALA A 241 -10.82 21.10 -14.64
C ALA A 241 -11.64 19.87 -14.20
N PHE A 242 -11.80 19.65 -12.89
CA PHE A 242 -12.67 18.58 -12.39
C PHE A 242 -14.16 18.86 -12.61
N GLN A 243 -14.60 20.11 -12.49
CA GLN A 243 -15.98 20.52 -12.75
C GLN A 243 -16.34 20.36 -14.23
N ASP A 244 -15.40 20.67 -15.12
CA ASP A 244 -15.54 20.52 -16.58
C ASP A 244 -15.37 19.08 -17.07
N GLY A 245 -15.08 18.13 -16.17
CA GLY A 245 -14.88 16.71 -16.52
C GLY A 245 -13.62 16.45 -17.32
N GLN A 246 -12.62 17.30 -17.26
CA GLN A 246 -11.37 17.18 -18.00
C GLN A 246 -10.51 16.02 -17.44
N ASP A 247 -9.68 15.44 -18.30
CA ASP A 247 -8.66 14.46 -17.91
C ASP A 247 -7.45 15.17 -17.28
N ILE A 248 -7.41 15.21 -15.95
CA ILE A 248 -6.35 15.87 -15.18
C ILE A 248 -4.96 15.35 -15.55
N HIS A 249 -4.81 14.06 -15.83
CA HIS A 249 -3.50 13.50 -16.20
C HIS A 249 -3.08 13.94 -17.59
N ALA A 250 -4.01 14.00 -18.54
CA ALA A 250 -3.73 14.52 -19.87
C ALA A 250 -3.46 16.02 -19.83
N MET A 251 -4.21 16.79 -19.04
CA MET A 251 -3.97 18.21 -18.83
C MET A 251 -2.59 18.47 -18.20
N THR A 252 -2.23 17.75 -17.15
CA THR A 252 -0.90 17.87 -16.54
C THR A 252 0.19 17.48 -17.52
N ALA A 253 0.00 16.41 -18.30
CA ALA A 253 0.95 16.00 -19.34
C ALA A 253 1.18 17.09 -20.37
N SER A 254 0.10 17.69 -20.85
CA SER A 254 0.16 18.80 -21.82
C SER A 254 0.97 19.97 -21.27
N GLN A 255 0.76 20.30 -20.00
CA GLN A 255 1.36 21.46 -19.37
C GLN A 255 2.81 21.26 -18.90
N VAL A 256 3.15 20.03 -18.48
CA VAL A 256 4.49 19.70 -17.98
C VAL A 256 5.44 19.30 -19.10
N PHE A 257 4.93 18.63 -20.14
CA PHE A 257 5.73 18.14 -21.27
C PHE A 257 5.57 18.97 -22.56
N ASP A 258 4.73 20.02 -22.52
CA ASP A 258 4.43 20.88 -23.67
C ASP A 258 3.93 20.07 -24.90
N VAL A 259 2.99 19.16 -24.68
CA VAL A 259 2.39 18.32 -25.73
C VAL A 259 0.89 18.56 -25.83
N PRO A 260 0.27 18.46 -27.03
CA PRO A 260 -1.17 18.61 -27.16
C PRO A 260 -1.93 17.49 -26.45
N VAL A 261 -3.09 17.81 -25.91
CA VAL A 261 -3.98 16.81 -25.26
C VAL A 261 -4.56 15.86 -26.29
N GLU A 262 -4.92 16.40 -27.48
CA GLU A 262 -5.48 15.60 -28.56
C GLU A 262 -4.39 14.71 -29.21
N GLY A 263 -4.66 13.41 -29.31
CA GLY A 263 -3.70 12.46 -29.85
C GLY A 263 -2.51 12.12 -28.92
N MET A 264 -2.60 12.48 -27.65
CA MET A 264 -1.53 12.26 -26.67
C MET A 264 -1.13 10.77 -26.58
N ASP A 265 0.19 10.51 -26.59
CA ASP A 265 0.73 9.17 -26.33
C ASP A 265 0.29 8.67 -24.94
N PRO A 266 -0.29 7.46 -24.85
CA PRO A 266 -0.67 6.86 -23.59
C PRO A 266 0.46 6.78 -22.55
N MET A 267 1.73 6.67 -22.99
CA MET A 267 2.89 6.64 -22.10
C MET A 267 3.13 8.01 -21.46
N VAL A 268 2.99 9.10 -22.23
CA VAL A 268 3.12 10.48 -21.72
C VAL A 268 2.05 10.77 -20.67
N ARG A 269 0.79 10.38 -20.93
CA ARG A 269 -0.29 10.46 -19.94
C ARG A 269 -0.02 9.61 -18.69
N ARG A 270 0.55 8.42 -18.85
CA ARG A 270 0.96 7.55 -17.75
C ARG A 270 2.05 8.19 -16.90
N ASN A 271 3.03 8.82 -17.51
CA ASN A 271 4.10 9.55 -16.83
C ASN A 271 3.53 10.72 -16.02
N ALA A 272 2.62 11.51 -16.60
CA ALA A 272 1.93 12.58 -15.88
C ALA A 272 1.11 12.06 -14.69
N LYS A 273 0.48 10.89 -14.82
CA LYS A 273 -0.16 10.23 -13.67
C LYS A 273 0.83 9.93 -12.55
N ALA A 274 2.01 9.42 -12.88
CA ALA A 274 3.06 9.14 -11.91
C ALA A 274 3.60 10.44 -11.27
N ILE A 275 3.70 11.52 -12.04
CA ILE A 275 4.09 12.85 -11.54
C ILE A 275 3.03 13.38 -10.58
N ASN A 276 1.75 13.42 -10.97
CA ASN A 276 0.66 13.93 -10.13
C ASN A 276 0.64 13.26 -8.76
N PHE A 277 0.59 11.92 -8.74
CA PHE A 277 0.57 11.20 -7.46
C PHE A 277 1.90 11.27 -6.72
N GLY A 278 3.02 11.18 -7.45
CA GLY A 278 4.34 11.26 -6.85
C GLY A 278 4.56 12.58 -6.11
N ILE A 279 4.23 13.72 -6.74
CA ILE A 279 4.42 15.04 -6.13
C ILE A 279 3.52 15.20 -4.91
N ILE A 280 2.25 14.83 -5.00
CA ILE A 280 1.30 14.90 -3.88
C ILE A 280 1.78 14.08 -2.69
N TYR A 281 2.41 12.93 -2.95
CA TYR A 281 3.01 12.11 -1.90
C TYR A 281 4.43 12.54 -1.50
N GLY A 282 4.90 13.68 -1.98
CA GLY A 282 6.20 14.24 -1.60
C GLY A 282 7.40 13.48 -2.18
N ILE A 283 7.27 12.95 -3.40
CA ILE A 283 8.39 12.28 -4.08
C ILE A 283 9.54 13.25 -4.32
N SER A 284 10.77 12.78 -4.10
CA SER A 284 11.97 13.54 -4.46
C SER A 284 12.27 13.42 -5.96
N ALA A 285 13.08 14.35 -6.49
CA ALA A 285 13.56 14.26 -7.87
C ALA A 285 14.29 12.93 -8.15
N PHE A 286 15.01 12.38 -7.16
CA PHE A 286 15.62 11.06 -7.27
C PHE A 286 14.57 9.94 -7.39
N GLY A 287 13.54 9.97 -6.55
CA GLY A 287 12.46 8.98 -6.61
C GLY A 287 11.66 9.04 -7.91
N LEU A 288 11.37 10.25 -8.39
CA LEU A 288 10.66 10.45 -9.65
C LEU A 288 11.49 10.00 -10.85
N ALA A 289 12.78 10.32 -10.88
CA ALA A 289 13.71 9.89 -11.92
C ALA A 289 13.73 8.35 -12.04
N ARG A 290 13.85 7.66 -10.90
CA ARG A 290 13.80 6.18 -10.87
C ARG A 290 12.47 5.62 -11.37
N ASN A 291 11.35 6.24 -11.02
CA ASN A 291 10.02 5.78 -11.43
C ASN A 291 9.76 5.94 -12.94
N LEU A 292 10.31 7.00 -13.53
CA LEU A 292 10.10 7.32 -14.95
C LEU A 292 11.23 6.81 -15.84
N GLY A 293 12.36 6.38 -15.27
CA GLY A 293 13.55 5.97 -16.04
C GLY A 293 14.24 7.14 -16.74
N ILE A 294 14.23 8.34 -16.11
CA ILE A 294 14.80 9.59 -16.67
C ILE A 294 15.93 10.12 -15.79
N GLU A 295 16.65 11.12 -16.28
CA GLU A 295 17.68 11.79 -15.50
C GLU A 295 17.11 12.60 -14.32
N ARG A 296 17.86 12.67 -13.21
CA ARG A 296 17.44 13.39 -12.00
C ARG A 296 17.19 14.88 -12.24
N SER A 297 17.96 15.51 -13.11
CA SER A 297 17.81 16.91 -13.50
C SER A 297 16.48 17.16 -14.21
N GLU A 298 16.09 16.26 -15.11
CA GLU A 298 14.81 16.27 -15.83
C GLU A 298 13.63 16.08 -14.87
N ALA A 299 13.72 15.10 -13.99
CA ALA A 299 12.69 14.91 -12.93
C ALA A 299 12.54 16.15 -12.05
N GLY A 300 13.66 16.82 -11.72
CA GLY A 300 13.65 18.09 -10.99
C GLY A 300 12.95 19.21 -11.76
N ALA A 301 13.17 19.29 -13.07
CA ALA A 301 12.49 20.27 -13.93
C ALA A 301 10.97 20.02 -13.99
N TYR A 302 10.53 18.75 -14.08
CA TYR A 302 9.10 18.41 -14.03
C TYR A 302 8.44 18.78 -12.70
N ILE A 303 9.09 18.53 -11.55
CA ILE A 303 8.58 18.94 -10.24
C ILE A 303 8.44 20.47 -10.18
N LYS A 304 9.44 21.19 -10.69
CA LYS A 304 9.43 22.66 -10.73
C LYS A 304 8.27 23.17 -11.59
N ALA A 305 8.14 22.67 -12.83
CA ALA A 305 7.06 23.06 -13.74
C ALA A 305 5.66 22.75 -13.16
N TYR A 306 5.52 21.64 -12.45
CA TYR A 306 4.27 21.30 -11.77
C TYR A 306 3.89 22.32 -10.70
N PHE A 307 4.83 22.75 -9.85
CA PHE A 307 4.57 23.74 -8.82
C PHE A 307 4.45 25.18 -9.36
N GLU A 308 5.06 25.48 -10.50
CA GLU A 308 4.82 26.74 -11.21
C GLU A 308 3.38 26.80 -11.77
N ARG A 309 2.86 25.64 -12.21
CA ARG A 309 1.51 25.53 -12.73
C ARG A 309 0.45 25.48 -11.64
N TYR A 310 0.76 24.82 -10.51
CA TYR A 310 -0.15 24.62 -9.38
C TYR A 310 0.47 25.18 -8.09
N PRO A 311 0.61 26.51 -7.98
CA PRO A 311 1.30 27.14 -6.87
C PRO A 311 0.61 26.93 -5.53
N ALA A 312 -0.73 26.89 -5.50
CA ALA A 312 -1.50 26.68 -4.29
C ALA A 312 -1.23 25.30 -3.66
N ILE A 313 -0.91 24.29 -4.46
CA ILE A 313 -0.52 22.96 -3.93
C ILE A 313 0.81 23.07 -3.18
N LYS A 314 1.78 23.81 -3.71
CA LYS A 314 3.07 24.01 -3.04
C LYS A 314 2.88 24.75 -1.71
N GLU A 315 2.12 25.83 -1.73
CA GLU A 315 1.81 26.62 -0.53
C GLU A 315 1.12 25.79 0.55
N TYR A 316 0.14 24.98 0.15
CA TYR A 316 -0.54 24.04 1.03
C TYR A 316 0.44 23.03 1.65
N MET A 317 1.32 22.42 0.85
CA MET A 317 2.32 21.45 1.34
C MET A 317 3.30 22.09 2.33
N ASP A 318 3.77 23.30 2.05
CA ASP A 318 4.70 24.01 2.92
C ASP A 318 4.02 24.46 4.23
N ALA A 319 2.79 24.97 4.15
CA ALA A 319 1.97 25.34 5.31
C ALA A 319 1.65 24.12 6.18
N THR A 320 1.30 22.97 5.56
CA THR A 320 1.05 21.71 6.27
C THR A 320 2.28 21.23 7.06
N LYS A 321 3.46 21.29 6.46
CA LYS A 321 4.71 20.95 7.16
C LYS A 321 4.98 21.88 8.34
N ALA A 322 4.84 23.19 8.12
CA ALA A 322 5.04 24.19 9.17
C ALA A 322 4.08 23.95 10.36
N PHE A 323 2.79 23.74 10.08
CA PHE A 323 1.80 23.42 11.10
C PHE A 323 2.15 22.09 11.83
N ALA A 324 2.54 21.06 11.08
CA ALA A 324 2.92 19.77 11.66
C ALA A 324 4.12 19.88 12.61
N HIS A 325 5.11 20.69 12.27
CA HIS A 325 6.25 20.95 13.15
C HIS A 325 5.87 21.69 14.45
N GLU A 326 4.89 22.59 14.40
CA GLU A 326 4.41 23.34 15.55
C GLU A 326 3.46 22.48 16.42
N ALA A 327 2.44 21.87 15.81
CA ALA A 327 1.35 21.20 16.50
C ALA A 327 1.65 19.73 16.86
N GLY A 328 2.56 19.06 16.14
CA GLY A 328 2.84 17.63 16.30
C GLY A 328 1.79 16.70 15.68
N PHE A 329 0.78 17.26 15.02
CA PHE A 329 -0.27 16.51 14.31
C PHE A 329 -0.75 17.28 13.08
N VAL A 330 -1.55 16.62 12.25
CA VAL A 330 -2.37 17.23 11.20
C VAL A 330 -3.82 16.79 11.33
N GLU A 331 -4.74 17.52 10.69
CA GLU A 331 -6.17 17.20 10.70
C GLU A 331 -6.68 16.97 9.28
N THR A 332 -7.54 15.97 9.09
CA THR A 332 -8.27 15.78 7.84
C THR A 332 -9.40 16.80 7.71
N ILE A 333 -10.02 16.88 6.54
CA ILE A 333 -11.15 17.80 6.29
C ILE A 333 -12.35 17.54 7.22
N PHE A 334 -12.48 16.33 7.76
CA PHE A 334 -13.51 15.97 8.73
C PHE A 334 -13.04 16.02 10.19
N GLY A 335 -11.83 16.55 10.44
CA GLY A 335 -11.32 16.80 11.79
C GLY A 335 -10.63 15.60 12.46
N ARG A 336 -10.31 14.53 11.73
CA ARG A 336 -9.50 13.44 12.28
C ARG A 336 -8.07 13.93 12.50
N ARG A 337 -7.57 13.82 13.73
CA ARG A 337 -6.19 14.13 14.06
C ARG A 337 -5.28 12.94 13.82
N ILE A 338 -4.17 13.19 13.15
CA ILE A 338 -3.11 12.23 12.90
C ILE A 338 -1.84 12.76 13.53
N TYR A 339 -1.39 12.10 14.60
CA TYR A 339 -0.17 12.47 15.32
C TYR A 339 1.07 11.98 14.56
N LEU A 340 2.07 12.84 14.47
CA LEU A 340 3.25 12.63 13.63
C LEU A 340 4.48 12.32 14.49
N THR A 341 4.67 11.05 14.79
CA THR A 341 5.88 10.60 15.48
C THR A 341 7.11 10.86 14.62
N GLY A 342 8.09 11.56 15.18
CA GLY A 342 9.35 11.88 14.50
C GLY A 342 9.36 13.17 13.68
N ILE A 343 8.27 14.00 13.72
CA ILE A 343 8.25 15.31 13.00
C ILE A 343 9.31 16.28 13.49
N GLN A 344 9.74 16.15 14.75
CA GLN A 344 10.80 16.96 15.36
C GLN A 344 12.10 16.17 15.55
N ASP A 345 12.25 15.00 14.93
CA ASP A 345 13.45 14.17 15.06
C ASP A 345 14.70 14.88 14.47
N LYS A 346 15.85 14.73 15.12
CA LYS A 346 17.11 15.26 14.64
C LYS A 346 17.59 14.60 13.36
N ASN A 347 17.21 13.33 13.15
CA ASN A 347 17.53 12.58 11.95
C ASN A 347 16.66 13.08 10.78
N GLN A 348 17.30 13.64 9.76
CA GLN A 348 16.64 14.19 8.57
C GLN A 348 15.77 13.16 7.83
N ALA A 349 16.19 11.88 7.81
CA ALA A 349 15.41 10.83 7.13
C ALA A 349 14.09 10.55 7.87
N VAL A 350 14.13 10.50 9.22
CA VAL A 350 12.93 10.30 10.07
C VAL A 350 12.00 11.51 9.96
N ARG A 351 12.57 12.72 10.08
CA ARG A 351 11.79 13.96 9.95
C ARG A 351 11.16 14.10 8.57
N GLY A 352 11.91 13.87 7.50
CA GLY A 352 11.38 13.92 6.13
C GLY A 352 10.31 12.86 5.85
N PHE A 353 10.38 11.70 6.50
CA PHE A 353 9.28 10.72 6.45
C PHE A 353 8.02 11.25 7.12
N ALA A 354 8.14 11.84 8.32
CA ALA A 354 7.01 12.42 9.05
C ALA A 354 6.38 13.62 8.31
N GLU A 355 7.19 14.46 7.63
CA GLU A 355 6.71 15.56 6.79
C GLU A 355 5.88 15.06 5.59
N ARG A 356 6.32 13.98 4.92
CA ARG A 356 5.52 13.34 3.87
C ARG A 356 4.24 12.72 4.42
N GLN A 357 4.34 12.08 5.61
CA GLN A 357 3.17 11.54 6.30
C GLN A 357 2.14 12.63 6.63
N ALA A 358 2.59 13.83 7.04
CA ALA A 358 1.73 14.96 7.31
C ALA A 358 0.84 15.34 6.11
N ILE A 359 1.45 15.47 4.92
CA ILE A 359 0.75 15.80 3.69
C ILE A 359 -0.22 14.68 3.30
N ASN A 360 0.28 13.43 3.28
CA ASN A 360 -0.50 12.28 2.84
C ASN A 360 -1.69 12.00 3.74
N ALA A 361 -1.53 12.15 5.05
CA ALA A 361 -2.56 11.84 6.02
C ALA A 361 -3.81 12.72 5.88
N GLN A 362 -3.65 13.99 5.51
CA GLN A 362 -4.78 14.90 5.27
C GLN A 362 -5.59 14.54 4.02
N ILE A 363 -4.92 13.92 3.03
CA ILE A 363 -5.51 13.59 1.73
C ILE A 363 -6.17 12.21 1.76
N GLN A 364 -5.60 11.28 2.54
CA GLN A 364 -5.99 9.88 2.60
C GLN A 364 -6.96 9.54 3.74
N GLY A 365 -7.07 10.42 4.72
CA GLY A 365 -7.87 10.23 5.93
C GLY A 365 -9.32 10.73 5.88
#